data_11d017cdf8223d92ed76ff5e3dbd84eb
#
_entry.id   11d017cdf8223d92ed76ff5e3dbd84eb
#
_cell.length_a   1.000
_cell.length_b   1.000
_cell.length_c   1.000
_cell.angle_alpha   90.00
_cell.angle_beta   90.00
_cell.angle_gamma   90.00
#
_symmetry.space_group_name_H-M   'P 1'
#
loop_
_entity.id
_entity.type
_entity.pdbx_description
1 polymer ?
#
loop_
_entity_poly.entity_id
_entity_poly.type
_entity_poly.pdbx_seq_one_letter_code
_entity_poly.pdbx_strand_id
1 'polypeptide(L)'
;MRRFAVIFFTVLIDLIGFGIVLPILPFYAQRFGAAGLGYGGVIGVFSLMQFVATALLGKLSDRIGRRPVLLTTMLVNAVGYTLFAFAGSYWVLFLSRVVSGFAGGNISAAQAYMADITTPAERSRGMGVVGAAFGIGFSIGPAIGGFAAHFGTAAPGLVAVALSLANFVSAYFILPESLKPELRVKRRLFDLAHIGEAISRPRLRPLMIVWALVPLAFAGYTVALPLHAAAALGWKERELAILFTIIGVTAASVQGYFFGKIVRRVGERTLVIAGTFGMAVAIAVVPFLPSSALLYGWTFILAVSNSVFAPAATGLVSVYADPNEQGTVLGAAQAIGALGRTAGPPLIGTVYDVSAIASFLLAGAVMAVAGLAAFSLAPVPQQSAPTPVRSVPLPDPPPSES
;
A
#
# COMPACT_ATOMS: atom_id res chain seq x y z
N MET A 1 21.37 -13.76 3.83
CA MET A 1 20.93 -12.72 4.76
C MET A 1 21.34 -11.30 4.32
N ARG A 2 22.60 -11.04 3.95
CA ARG A 2 23.06 -9.69 3.55
C ARG A 2 22.26 -9.03 2.41
N ARG A 3 21.88 -9.79 1.36
CA ARG A 3 21.11 -9.29 0.20
C ARG A 3 19.66 -8.88 0.57
N PHE A 4 19.01 -9.62 1.48
CA PHE A 4 17.68 -9.25 1.99
C PHE A 4 17.71 -7.96 2.80
N ALA A 5 18.74 -7.78 3.63
CA ALA A 5 18.89 -6.57 4.42
C ALA A 5 19.04 -5.32 3.55
N VAL A 6 19.82 -5.40 2.46
CA VAL A 6 20.03 -4.25 1.57
C VAL A 6 18.72 -3.77 0.97
N ILE A 7 17.94 -4.65 0.33
CA ILE A 7 16.67 -4.27 -0.28
C ILE A 7 15.62 -3.86 0.77
N PHE A 8 15.65 -4.49 1.96
CA PHE A 8 14.79 -4.09 3.08
C PHE A 8 15.03 -2.65 3.49
N PHE A 9 16.28 -2.26 3.75
CA PHE A 9 16.63 -0.89 4.14
C PHE A 9 16.36 0.10 3.03
N THR A 10 16.59 -0.27 1.76
CA THR A 10 16.27 0.54 0.59
C THR A 10 14.77 0.88 0.55
N VAL A 11 13.92 -0.13 0.64
CA VAL A 11 12.46 0.05 0.63
C VAL A 11 11.98 0.76 1.90
N LEU A 12 12.53 0.42 3.05
CA LEU A 12 12.19 1.03 4.33
C LEU A 12 12.44 2.54 4.33
N ILE A 13 13.60 2.99 3.87
CA ILE A 13 13.96 4.42 3.85
C ILE A 13 13.05 5.18 2.87
N ASP A 14 12.74 4.61 1.70
CA ASP A 14 11.78 5.19 0.76
C ASP A 14 10.39 5.38 1.40
N LEU A 15 9.93 4.38 2.15
CA LEU A 15 8.62 4.43 2.81
C LEU A 15 8.60 5.34 4.04
N ILE A 16 9.71 5.47 4.76
CA ILE A 16 9.87 6.50 5.81
C ILE A 16 9.73 7.89 5.18
N GLY A 17 10.43 8.18 4.07
CA GLY A 17 10.33 9.44 3.34
C GLY A 17 8.90 9.77 2.91
N PHE A 18 8.18 8.79 2.37
CA PHE A 18 6.76 8.95 2.06
C PHE A 18 5.92 9.23 3.31
N GLY A 19 6.13 8.47 4.39
CA GLY A 19 5.42 8.60 5.66
C GLY A 19 5.62 9.97 6.34
N ILE A 20 6.82 10.56 6.22
CA ILE A 20 7.14 11.91 6.75
C ILE A 20 6.18 12.97 6.22
N VAL A 21 5.80 12.87 4.95
CA VAL A 21 4.98 13.87 4.26
C VAL A 21 3.50 13.78 4.64
N LEU A 22 3.02 12.58 4.98
CA LEU A 22 1.59 12.31 5.19
C LEU A 22 0.90 13.23 6.20
N PRO A 23 1.42 13.44 7.43
CA PRO A 23 0.73 14.27 8.42
C PRO A 23 0.77 15.77 8.12
N ILE A 24 1.66 16.21 7.24
CA ILE A 24 1.91 17.62 6.93
C ILE A 24 1.14 18.06 5.69
N LEU A 25 0.95 17.16 4.76
CA LEU A 25 0.37 17.44 3.45
C LEU A 25 -0.99 18.14 3.49
N PRO A 26 -1.96 17.76 4.37
CA PRO A 26 -3.25 18.45 4.46
C PRO A 26 -3.10 19.93 4.89
N PHE A 27 -2.20 20.22 5.84
CA PHE A 27 -1.97 21.59 6.30
C PHE A 27 -1.28 22.45 5.24
N TYR A 28 -0.38 21.85 4.45
CA TYR A 28 0.20 22.53 3.28
C TYR A 28 -0.86 22.84 2.23
N ALA A 29 -1.76 21.92 1.91
CA ALA A 29 -2.84 22.14 0.96
C ALA A 29 -3.75 23.26 1.44
N GLN A 30 -4.15 23.26 2.73
CA GLN A 30 -4.97 24.30 3.33
C GLN A 30 -4.32 25.69 3.30
N ARG A 31 -3.00 25.80 3.47
CA ARG A 31 -2.26 27.07 3.36
C ARG A 31 -2.40 27.73 1.99
N PHE A 32 -2.58 26.92 0.95
CA PHE A 32 -2.80 27.41 -0.42
C PHE A 32 -4.29 27.45 -0.80
N GLY A 33 -5.20 27.42 0.19
CA GLY A 33 -6.65 27.48 -0.02
C GLY A 33 -7.26 26.20 -0.59
N ALA A 34 -6.51 25.09 -0.63
CA ALA A 34 -7.00 23.82 -1.11
C ALA A 34 -7.56 22.99 0.04
N ALA A 35 -8.89 22.81 0.06
CA ALA A 35 -9.59 21.91 0.96
C ALA A 35 -9.98 20.62 0.22
N GLY A 36 -11.13 20.07 0.47
CA GLY A 36 -11.62 18.77 0.00
C GLY A 36 -11.15 18.35 -1.40
N LEU A 37 -11.71 18.93 -2.47
CA LEU A 37 -11.33 18.58 -3.84
C LEU A 37 -9.86 18.90 -4.13
N GLY A 38 -9.36 20.05 -3.68
CA GLY A 38 -7.98 20.46 -3.94
C GLY A 38 -6.98 19.53 -3.26
N TYR A 39 -7.18 19.22 -1.99
CA TYR A 39 -6.33 18.25 -1.27
C TYR A 39 -6.52 16.83 -1.80
N GLY A 40 -7.75 16.43 -2.13
CA GLY A 40 -8.04 15.16 -2.79
C GLY A 40 -7.32 15.00 -4.13
N GLY A 41 -7.22 16.08 -4.91
CA GLY A 41 -6.44 16.12 -6.16
C GLY A 41 -4.95 15.84 -5.94
N VAL A 42 -4.37 16.44 -4.89
CA VAL A 42 -2.95 16.24 -4.52
C VAL A 42 -2.66 14.77 -4.13
N ILE A 43 -3.58 14.12 -3.41
CA ILE A 43 -3.47 12.68 -3.06
C ILE A 43 -3.75 11.80 -4.29
N GLY A 44 -4.79 12.14 -5.06
CA GLY A 44 -5.20 11.37 -6.24
C GLY A 44 -4.13 11.34 -7.33
N VAL A 45 -3.49 12.49 -7.60
CA VAL A 45 -2.43 12.56 -8.62
C VAL A 45 -1.20 11.74 -8.23
N PHE A 46 -0.84 11.71 -6.95
CA PHE A 46 0.23 10.82 -6.47
C PHE A 46 -0.10 9.36 -6.79
N SER A 47 -1.32 8.91 -6.46
CA SER A 47 -1.78 7.54 -6.70
C SER A 47 -1.85 7.21 -8.20
N LEU A 48 -2.30 8.16 -9.03
CA LEU A 48 -2.33 8.02 -10.48
C LEU A 48 -0.92 7.86 -11.06
N MET A 49 0.00 8.73 -10.66
CA MET A 49 1.39 8.65 -11.13
C MET A 49 2.07 7.38 -10.65
N GLN A 50 1.84 6.95 -9.42
CA GLN A 50 2.33 5.69 -8.90
C GLN A 50 1.80 4.50 -9.71
N PHE A 51 0.50 4.48 -10.04
CA PHE A 51 -0.09 3.43 -10.87
C PHE A 51 0.57 3.36 -12.25
N VAL A 52 0.66 4.48 -12.95
CA VAL A 52 1.30 4.56 -14.27
C VAL A 52 2.76 4.15 -14.20
N ALA A 53 3.50 4.70 -13.23
CA ALA A 53 4.91 4.43 -13.04
C ALA A 53 5.19 2.97 -12.64
N THR A 54 4.34 2.33 -11.84
CA THR A 54 4.49 0.92 -11.46
C THR A 54 4.54 0.02 -12.70
N ALA A 55 3.65 0.27 -13.67
CA ALA A 55 3.63 -0.49 -14.92
C ALA A 55 4.85 -0.17 -15.82
N LEU A 56 5.24 1.09 -15.89
CA LEU A 56 6.37 1.53 -16.72
C LEU A 56 7.73 1.10 -16.14
N LEU A 57 7.95 1.40 -14.84
CA LEU A 57 9.22 1.13 -14.16
C LEU A 57 9.46 -0.37 -13.96
N GLY A 58 8.40 -1.16 -13.70
CA GLY A 58 8.51 -2.61 -13.65
C GLY A 58 9.12 -3.16 -14.95
N LYS A 59 8.54 -2.80 -16.10
CA LYS A 59 9.03 -3.25 -17.41
C LYS A 59 10.36 -2.61 -17.82
N LEU A 60 10.59 -1.35 -17.46
CA LEU A 60 11.87 -0.72 -17.68
C LEU A 60 12.96 -1.47 -16.90
N SER A 61 12.68 -1.88 -15.67
CA SER A 61 13.61 -2.68 -14.86
C SER A 61 13.88 -4.09 -15.41
N ASP A 62 12.92 -4.67 -16.16
CA ASP A 62 13.14 -5.91 -16.93
C ASP A 62 14.09 -5.72 -18.12
N ARG A 63 14.20 -4.50 -18.63
CA ARG A 63 15.00 -4.18 -19.83
C ARG A 63 16.41 -3.71 -19.53
N ILE A 64 16.55 -2.77 -18.56
CA ILE A 64 17.84 -2.13 -18.25
C ILE A 64 18.49 -2.63 -16.98
N GLY A 65 17.75 -3.44 -16.18
CA GLY A 65 18.17 -3.95 -14.87
C GLY A 65 17.39 -3.31 -13.73
N ARG A 66 17.36 -3.99 -12.58
CA ARG A 66 16.65 -3.54 -11.38
C ARG A 66 17.35 -2.36 -10.71
N ARG A 67 18.68 -2.48 -10.56
CA ARG A 67 19.51 -1.48 -9.87
C ARG A 67 19.43 -0.08 -10.49
N PRO A 68 19.61 0.14 -11.81
CA PRO A 68 19.50 1.46 -12.40
C PRO A 68 18.16 2.13 -12.16
N VAL A 69 17.04 1.37 -12.25
CA VAL A 69 15.69 1.90 -12.03
C VAL A 69 15.51 2.32 -10.57
N LEU A 70 15.92 1.48 -9.61
CA LEU A 70 15.84 1.82 -8.19
C LEU A 70 16.67 3.07 -7.86
N LEU A 71 17.90 3.16 -8.33
CA LEU A 71 18.76 4.34 -8.09
C LEU A 71 18.17 5.61 -8.70
N THR A 72 17.70 5.56 -9.94
CA THR A 72 17.11 6.73 -10.61
C THR A 72 15.85 7.20 -9.87
N THR A 73 15.00 6.28 -9.43
CA THR A 73 13.76 6.66 -8.71
C THR A 73 14.02 7.27 -7.34
N MET A 74 15.09 6.89 -6.64
CA MET A 74 15.51 7.56 -5.40
C MET A 74 15.89 9.03 -5.65
N LEU A 75 16.64 9.32 -6.73
CA LEU A 75 16.97 10.70 -7.10
C LEU A 75 15.72 11.49 -7.51
N VAL A 76 14.82 10.90 -8.30
CA VAL A 76 13.55 11.52 -8.68
C VAL A 76 12.71 11.82 -7.43
N ASN A 77 12.72 10.91 -6.45
CA ASN A 77 12.00 11.10 -5.19
C ASN A 77 12.61 12.24 -4.35
N ALA A 78 13.95 12.36 -4.30
CA ALA A 78 14.63 13.49 -3.68
C ALA A 78 14.21 14.83 -4.32
N VAL A 79 14.09 14.90 -5.66
CA VAL A 79 13.55 16.08 -6.35
C VAL A 79 12.10 16.35 -5.93
N GLY A 80 11.24 15.33 -5.86
CA GLY A 80 9.86 15.46 -5.41
C GLY A 80 9.76 16.01 -3.99
N TYR A 81 10.59 15.54 -3.07
CA TYR A 81 10.65 16.06 -1.69
C TYR A 81 11.24 17.47 -1.59
N THR A 82 12.18 17.82 -2.47
CA THR A 82 12.69 19.19 -2.57
C THR A 82 11.59 20.16 -3.02
N LEU A 83 10.83 19.79 -4.05
CA LEU A 83 9.66 20.57 -4.48
C LEU A 83 8.62 20.69 -3.36
N PHE A 84 8.42 19.63 -2.57
CA PHE A 84 7.54 19.66 -1.41
C PHE A 84 8.06 20.61 -0.33
N ALA A 85 9.34 20.53 0.04
CA ALA A 85 9.95 21.35 1.09
C ALA A 85 9.84 22.86 0.80
N PHE A 86 9.99 23.23 -0.47
CA PHE A 86 9.98 24.63 -0.93
C PHE A 86 8.71 25.00 -1.68
N ALA A 87 7.60 24.27 -1.47
CA ALA A 87 6.33 24.59 -2.12
C ALA A 87 5.83 25.96 -1.68
N GLY A 88 5.87 26.94 -2.59
CA GLY A 88 5.35 28.28 -2.41
C GLY A 88 3.95 28.49 -2.99
N SER A 89 3.37 27.48 -3.64
CA SER A 89 2.04 27.50 -4.22
C SER A 89 1.43 26.10 -4.30
N TYR A 90 0.09 26.05 -4.48
CA TYR A 90 -0.62 24.80 -4.71
C TYR A 90 -0.05 23.99 -5.88
N TRP A 91 0.28 24.63 -6.99
CA TRP A 91 0.78 23.95 -8.17
C TRP A 91 2.17 23.33 -7.99
N VAL A 92 3.05 23.97 -7.18
CA VAL A 92 4.34 23.37 -6.83
C VAL A 92 4.12 22.16 -5.89
N LEU A 93 3.18 22.28 -4.94
CA LEU A 93 2.79 21.17 -4.09
C LEU A 93 2.23 20.00 -4.92
N PHE A 94 1.34 20.29 -5.87
CA PHE A 94 0.77 19.30 -6.79
C PHE A 94 1.87 18.64 -7.64
N LEU A 95 2.77 19.43 -8.23
CA LEU A 95 3.90 18.91 -9.02
C LEU A 95 4.82 18.03 -8.17
N SER A 96 5.05 18.38 -6.92
CA SER A 96 5.83 17.53 -6.00
C SER A 96 5.21 16.13 -5.86
N ARG A 97 3.86 16.04 -5.87
CA ARG A 97 3.16 14.75 -5.78
C ARG A 97 3.18 13.98 -7.08
N VAL A 98 3.13 14.67 -8.24
CA VAL A 98 3.35 14.04 -9.55
C VAL A 98 4.72 13.36 -9.59
N VAL A 99 5.77 14.09 -9.21
CA VAL A 99 7.16 13.59 -9.23
C VAL A 99 7.36 12.45 -8.23
N SER A 100 6.94 12.64 -6.97
CA SER A 100 7.06 11.59 -5.95
C SER A 100 6.17 10.38 -6.22
N GLY A 101 4.98 10.59 -6.82
CA GLY A 101 4.11 9.49 -7.24
C GLY A 101 4.76 8.64 -8.33
N PHE A 102 5.38 9.29 -9.32
CA PHE A 102 6.15 8.58 -10.36
C PHE A 102 7.31 7.78 -9.75
N ALA A 103 8.09 8.38 -8.85
CA ALA A 103 9.16 7.69 -8.14
C ALA A 103 8.66 6.50 -7.33
N GLY A 104 7.49 6.63 -6.68
CA GLY A 104 6.84 5.57 -5.88
C GLY A 104 6.42 4.33 -6.68
N GLY A 105 6.42 4.39 -8.02
CA GLY A 105 6.27 3.21 -8.88
C GLY A 105 7.44 2.22 -8.81
N ASN A 106 8.54 2.58 -8.16
CA ASN A 106 9.72 1.73 -7.95
C ASN A 106 9.44 0.46 -7.14
N ILE A 107 8.30 0.40 -6.43
CA ILE A 107 7.90 -0.76 -5.64
C ILE A 107 7.83 -2.04 -6.48
N SER A 108 7.44 -1.93 -7.76
CA SER A 108 7.45 -3.06 -8.69
C SER A 108 8.85 -3.58 -8.97
N ALA A 109 9.82 -2.67 -9.15
CA ALA A 109 11.23 -3.03 -9.35
C ALA A 109 11.83 -3.63 -8.06
N ALA A 110 11.47 -3.12 -6.88
CA ALA A 110 11.91 -3.67 -5.59
C ALA A 110 11.36 -5.08 -5.34
N GLN A 111 10.09 -5.32 -5.65
CA GLN A 111 9.47 -6.64 -5.55
C GLN A 111 10.11 -7.63 -6.55
N ALA A 112 10.36 -7.17 -7.79
CA ALA A 112 11.04 -7.97 -8.79
C ALA A 112 12.49 -8.28 -8.37
N TYR A 113 13.22 -7.30 -7.84
CA TYR A 113 14.55 -7.52 -7.26
C TYR A 113 14.52 -8.60 -6.17
N MET A 114 13.54 -8.52 -5.26
CA MET A 114 13.36 -9.53 -4.21
C MET A 114 13.09 -10.92 -4.80
N ALA A 115 12.26 -11.01 -5.85
CA ALA A 115 11.96 -12.25 -6.54
C ALA A 115 13.19 -12.85 -7.23
N ASP A 116 14.07 -12.00 -7.80
CA ASP A 116 15.31 -12.42 -8.49
C ASP A 116 16.33 -13.02 -7.52
N ILE A 117 16.40 -12.55 -6.26
CA ILE A 117 17.39 -13.00 -5.27
C ILE A 117 16.87 -14.12 -4.36
N THR A 118 15.62 -14.56 -4.53
CA THR A 118 14.99 -15.63 -3.73
C THR A 118 14.71 -16.87 -4.55
N THR A 119 14.87 -18.04 -3.94
CA THR A 119 14.35 -19.28 -4.50
C THR A 119 12.82 -19.32 -4.40
N PRO A 120 12.12 -20.15 -5.20
CA PRO A 120 10.66 -20.32 -5.10
C PRO A 120 10.18 -20.61 -3.67
N ALA A 121 10.92 -21.42 -2.90
CA ALA A 121 10.60 -21.75 -1.51
C ALA A 121 10.74 -20.56 -0.55
N GLU A 122 11.68 -19.64 -0.82
CA GLU A 122 11.96 -18.47 0.03
C GLU A 122 11.19 -17.23 -0.40
N ARG A 123 10.51 -17.25 -1.56
CA ARG A 123 9.85 -16.09 -2.16
C ARG A 123 8.81 -15.46 -1.24
N SER A 124 8.00 -16.26 -0.57
CA SER A 124 7.01 -15.77 0.41
C SER A 124 7.69 -15.02 1.57
N ARG A 125 8.81 -15.54 2.08
CA ARG A 125 9.60 -14.86 3.12
C ARG A 125 10.19 -13.54 2.60
N GLY A 126 10.72 -13.52 1.37
CA GLY A 126 11.25 -12.31 0.73
C GLY A 126 10.19 -11.23 0.58
N MET A 127 8.99 -11.56 0.12
CA MET A 127 7.86 -10.63 0.02
C MET A 127 7.39 -10.15 1.40
N GLY A 128 7.45 -11.01 2.42
CA GLY A 128 7.19 -10.64 3.81
C GLY A 128 8.17 -9.57 4.34
N VAL A 129 9.43 -9.61 3.92
CA VAL A 129 10.44 -8.58 4.25
C VAL A 129 10.06 -7.22 3.66
N VAL A 130 9.59 -7.19 2.39
CA VAL A 130 9.08 -5.96 1.77
C VAL A 130 7.85 -5.45 2.53
N GLY A 131 6.92 -6.33 2.88
CA GLY A 131 5.73 -5.99 3.69
C GLY A 131 6.09 -5.42 5.06
N ALA A 132 7.11 -5.97 5.74
CA ALA A 132 7.60 -5.45 7.01
C ALA A 132 8.19 -4.04 6.86
N ALA A 133 8.91 -3.75 5.76
CA ALA A 133 9.41 -2.41 5.46
C ALA A 133 8.24 -1.40 5.31
N PHE A 134 7.11 -1.80 4.69
CA PHE A 134 5.90 -0.98 4.64
C PHE A 134 5.36 -0.66 6.04
N GLY A 135 5.14 -1.67 6.87
CA GLY A 135 4.60 -1.49 8.22
C GLY A 135 5.47 -0.56 9.08
N ILE A 136 6.79 -0.78 9.06
CA ILE A 136 7.76 0.01 9.84
C ILE A 136 7.86 1.43 9.27
N GLY A 137 7.94 1.60 7.94
CA GLY A 137 8.04 2.90 7.29
C GLY A 137 6.83 3.78 7.56
N PHE A 138 5.62 3.21 7.46
CA PHE A 138 4.36 3.90 7.79
C PHE A 138 4.17 4.19 9.29
N SER A 139 4.88 3.48 10.17
CA SER A 139 4.87 3.76 11.61
C SER A 139 5.86 4.86 11.98
N ILE A 140 7.10 4.77 11.50
CA ILE A 140 8.20 5.68 11.87
C ILE A 140 8.14 6.99 11.08
N GLY A 141 7.79 6.93 9.79
CA GLY A 141 7.76 8.10 8.91
C GLY A 141 6.92 9.25 9.45
N PRO A 142 5.63 9.06 9.77
CA PRO A 142 4.78 10.10 10.32
C PRO A 142 5.31 10.68 11.64
N ALA A 143 5.89 9.86 12.52
CA ALA A 143 6.49 10.32 13.77
C ALA A 143 7.68 11.27 13.53
N ILE A 144 8.56 10.90 12.58
CA ILE A 144 9.67 11.76 12.15
C ILE A 144 9.13 13.06 11.53
N GLY A 145 8.10 12.95 10.65
CA GLY A 145 7.49 14.10 9.98
C GLY A 145 6.87 15.09 10.97
N GLY A 146 6.06 14.59 11.90
CA GLY A 146 5.47 15.40 12.96
C GLY A 146 6.49 16.06 13.86
N PHE A 147 7.59 15.36 14.21
CA PHE A 147 8.71 15.95 14.97
C PHE A 147 9.44 17.01 14.15
N ALA A 148 9.77 16.74 12.91
CA ALA A 148 10.48 17.67 12.03
C ALA A 148 9.66 18.95 11.78
N ALA A 149 8.33 18.88 11.77
CA ALA A 149 7.44 20.04 11.60
C ALA A 149 7.65 21.14 12.67
N HIS A 150 8.15 20.81 13.86
CA HIS A 150 8.50 21.78 14.90
C HIS A 150 9.66 22.73 14.50
N PHE A 151 10.50 22.30 13.57
CA PHE A 151 11.66 23.10 13.08
C PHE A 151 11.31 23.95 11.84
N GLY A 152 10.03 24.00 11.47
CA GLY A 152 9.56 24.80 10.36
C GLY A 152 8.93 23.93 9.24
N THR A 153 8.22 24.60 8.35
CA THR A 153 7.39 23.95 7.35
C THR A 153 8.19 23.18 6.28
N ALA A 154 9.41 23.64 5.97
CA ALA A 154 10.29 22.95 5.03
C ALA A 154 11.03 21.75 5.65
N ALA A 155 11.18 21.72 6.97
CA ALA A 155 12.02 20.73 7.65
C ALA A 155 11.62 19.28 7.37
N PRO A 156 10.36 18.87 7.40
CA PRO A 156 9.97 17.50 7.06
C PRO A 156 10.38 17.09 5.64
N GLY A 157 10.16 18.00 4.68
CA GLY A 157 10.58 17.77 3.30
C GLY A 157 12.09 17.63 3.16
N LEU A 158 12.87 18.48 3.84
CA LEU A 158 14.34 18.42 3.85
C LEU A 158 14.86 17.13 4.50
N VAL A 159 14.23 16.65 5.58
CA VAL A 159 14.55 15.35 6.19
C VAL A 159 14.28 14.22 5.18
N ALA A 160 13.16 14.26 4.46
CA ALA A 160 12.86 13.28 3.43
C ALA A 160 13.86 13.32 2.26
N VAL A 161 14.31 14.52 1.84
CA VAL A 161 15.40 14.68 0.85
C VAL A 161 16.69 14.03 1.36
N ALA A 162 17.12 14.36 2.59
CA ALA A 162 18.33 13.82 3.16
C ALA A 162 18.30 12.28 3.25
N LEU A 163 17.17 11.71 3.68
CA LEU A 163 16.97 10.26 3.71
C LEU A 163 17.00 9.63 2.31
N SER A 164 16.36 10.26 1.32
CA SER A 164 16.33 9.75 -0.07
C SER A 164 17.73 9.78 -0.69
N LEU A 165 18.50 10.84 -0.48
CA LEU A 165 19.88 10.92 -0.94
C LEU A 165 20.81 9.95 -0.19
N ALA A 166 20.66 9.80 1.12
CA ALA A 166 21.42 8.81 1.91
C ALA A 166 21.10 7.38 1.43
N ASN A 167 19.82 7.09 1.11
CA ASN A 167 19.40 5.83 0.53
C ASN A 167 20.04 5.60 -0.85
N PHE A 168 20.03 6.62 -1.71
CA PHE A 168 20.69 6.57 -3.02
C PHE A 168 22.19 6.25 -2.89
N VAL A 169 22.90 7.00 -2.04
CA VAL A 169 24.34 6.79 -1.81
C VAL A 169 24.61 5.38 -1.29
N SER A 170 23.86 4.95 -0.27
CA SER A 170 23.99 3.60 0.29
C SER A 170 23.73 2.52 -0.74
N ALA A 171 22.62 2.65 -1.51
CA ALA A 171 22.25 1.71 -2.55
C ALA A 171 23.26 1.70 -3.71
N TYR A 172 23.82 2.86 -4.07
CA TYR A 172 24.85 2.97 -5.12
C TYR A 172 26.07 2.09 -4.83
N PHE A 173 26.53 2.04 -3.59
CA PHE A 173 27.70 1.24 -3.20
C PHE A 173 27.37 -0.20 -2.82
N ILE A 174 26.18 -0.47 -2.29
CA ILE A 174 25.87 -1.75 -1.62
C ILE A 174 24.91 -2.61 -2.45
N LEU A 175 24.04 -2.01 -3.28
CA LEU A 175 23.01 -2.75 -4.03
C LEU A 175 23.59 -3.32 -5.33
N PRO A 176 23.81 -4.67 -5.47
CA PRO A 176 24.25 -5.26 -6.72
C PRO A 176 23.09 -5.34 -7.72
N GLU A 177 23.39 -5.52 -9.01
CA GLU A 177 22.37 -5.87 -10.00
C GLU A 177 21.87 -7.30 -9.76
N SER A 178 20.54 -7.50 -9.76
CA SER A 178 19.93 -8.82 -9.58
C SER A 178 19.61 -9.52 -10.90
N LEU A 179 19.31 -8.73 -11.94
CA LEU A 179 18.88 -9.26 -13.23
C LEU A 179 20.09 -9.49 -14.15
N LYS A 180 20.35 -10.75 -14.47
CA LYS A 180 21.40 -11.13 -15.42
C LYS A 180 21.09 -10.58 -16.83
N PRO A 181 22.08 -10.09 -17.57
CA PRO A 181 21.88 -9.52 -18.91
C PRO A 181 21.11 -10.44 -19.88
N GLU A 182 21.35 -11.76 -19.79
CA GLU A 182 20.74 -12.78 -20.64
C GLU A 182 19.22 -12.94 -20.38
N LEU A 183 18.75 -12.56 -19.19
CA LEU A 183 17.34 -12.66 -18.78
C LEU A 183 16.54 -11.37 -19.07
N ARG A 184 17.14 -10.36 -19.67
CA ARG A 184 16.45 -9.10 -20.02
C ARG A 184 15.47 -9.29 -21.16
N VAL A 185 14.19 -9.00 -20.92
CA VAL A 185 13.11 -9.26 -21.87
C VAL A 185 12.44 -7.97 -22.32
N LYS A 186 12.16 -7.85 -23.62
CA LYS A 186 11.34 -6.76 -24.18
C LYS A 186 9.85 -7.18 -24.14
N ARG A 187 9.13 -6.89 -23.05
CA ARG A 187 7.67 -7.10 -22.97
C ARG A 187 6.88 -5.86 -23.40
N ARG A 188 5.66 -6.04 -23.93
CA ARG A 188 4.75 -4.92 -24.28
C ARG A 188 4.35 -4.13 -23.02
N LEU A 189 4.25 -2.79 -23.14
CA LEU A 189 4.12 -1.88 -21.99
C LEU A 189 2.79 -1.96 -21.24
N PHE A 190 1.67 -2.18 -21.90
CA PHE A 190 0.37 -2.30 -21.28
C PHE A 190 -0.40 -3.47 -21.88
N ASP A 191 -0.97 -4.31 -21.03
CA ASP A 191 -1.92 -5.35 -21.42
C ASP A 191 -3.15 -5.24 -20.52
N LEU A 192 -4.08 -4.38 -20.93
CA LEU A 192 -5.33 -4.12 -20.21
C LEU A 192 -6.39 -5.18 -20.46
N ALA A 193 -6.17 -6.08 -21.43
CA ALA A 193 -7.13 -7.14 -21.77
C ALA A 193 -7.40 -8.06 -20.56
N HIS A 194 -6.38 -8.36 -19.78
CA HIS A 194 -6.51 -9.22 -18.60
C HIS A 194 -7.38 -8.62 -17.47
N ILE A 195 -7.50 -7.29 -17.39
CA ILE A 195 -8.40 -6.62 -16.42
C ILE A 195 -9.85 -6.92 -16.79
N GLY A 196 -10.21 -6.76 -18.08
CA GLY A 196 -11.55 -7.05 -18.58
C GLY A 196 -11.92 -8.53 -18.41
N GLU A 197 -10.97 -9.42 -18.68
CA GLU A 197 -11.14 -10.86 -18.52
C GLU A 197 -11.37 -11.26 -17.04
N ALA A 198 -10.58 -10.71 -16.11
CA ALA A 198 -10.73 -10.98 -14.68
C ALA A 198 -12.11 -10.52 -14.13
N ILE A 199 -12.62 -9.38 -14.61
CA ILE A 199 -13.95 -8.87 -14.22
C ILE A 199 -15.06 -9.73 -14.82
N SER A 200 -14.86 -10.28 -16.00
CA SER A 200 -15.88 -11.09 -16.71
C SER A 200 -16.10 -12.46 -16.06
N ARG A 201 -15.15 -12.98 -15.29
CA ARG A 201 -15.27 -14.28 -14.62
C ARG A 201 -16.19 -14.19 -13.41
N PRO A 202 -17.34 -14.92 -13.36
CA PRO A 202 -18.32 -14.81 -12.26
C PRO A 202 -17.72 -15.07 -10.87
N ARG A 203 -16.73 -15.98 -10.79
CA ARG A 203 -16.06 -16.35 -9.52
C ARG A 203 -15.14 -15.24 -8.98
N LEU A 204 -14.52 -14.46 -9.86
CA LEU A 204 -13.59 -13.38 -9.50
C LEU A 204 -14.28 -12.03 -9.35
N ARG A 205 -15.43 -11.83 -10.01
CA ARG A 205 -16.15 -10.56 -10.05
C ARG A 205 -16.43 -9.94 -8.68
N PRO A 206 -16.93 -10.66 -7.65
CA PRO A 206 -17.14 -10.07 -6.34
C PRO A 206 -15.82 -9.58 -5.69
N LEU A 207 -14.74 -10.34 -5.88
CA LEU A 207 -13.42 -9.96 -5.37
C LEU A 207 -12.88 -8.70 -6.07
N MET A 208 -13.08 -8.56 -7.39
CA MET A 208 -12.70 -7.35 -8.15
C MET A 208 -13.49 -6.12 -7.68
N ILE A 209 -14.81 -6.29 -7.37
CA ILE A 209 -15.62 -5.20 -6.78
C ILE A 209 -15.04 -4.77 -5.43
N VAL A 210 -14.67 -5.70 -4.57
CA VAL A 210 -14.02 -5.40 -3.28
C VAL A 210 -12.70 -4.66 -3.50
N TRP A 211 -11.87 -5.11 -4.45
CA TRP A 211 -10.62 -4.44 -4.81
C TRP A 211 -10.79 -3.06 -5.45
N ALA A 212 -11.95 -2.76 -6.04
CA ALA A 212 -12.28 -1.42 -6.54
C ALA A 212 -12.74 -0.49 -5.42
N LEU A 213 -13.74 -0.93 -4.63
CA LEU A 213 -14.47 -0.07 -3.71
C LEU A 213 -13.72 0.19 -2.40
N VAL A 214 -13.01 -0.82 -1.85
CA VAL A 214 -12.28 -0.63 -0.58
C VAL A 214 -11.16 0.39 -0.72
N PRO A 215 -10.26 0.32 -1.71
CA PRO A 215 -9.24 1.35 -1.90
C PRO A 215 -9.81 2.73 -2.23
N LEU A 216 -10.94 2.79 -2.95
CA LEU A 216 -11.64 4.06 -3.25
C LEU A 216 -12.13 4.72 -1.96
N ALA A 217 -12.89 4.01 -1.14
CA ALA A 217 -13.44 4.53 0.09
C ALA A 217 -12.34 4.89 1.12
N PHE A 218 -11.36 4.01 1.28
CA PHE A 218 -10.26 4.20 2.22
C PHE A 218 -9.36 5.38 1.82
N ALA A 219 -8.98 5.51 0.54
CA ALA A 219 -8.19 6.63 0.07
C ALA A 219 -8.96 7.96 0.18
N GLY A 220 -10.27 7.96 -0.09
CA GLY A 220 -11.13 9.12 0.16
C GLY A 220 -11.19 9.51 1.63
N TYR A 221 -11.35 8.54 2.52
CA TYR A 221 -11.30 8.76 3.97
C TYR A 221 -9.99 9.44 4.41
N THR A 222 -8.84 9.11 3.81
CA THR A 222 -7.56 9.75 4.15
C THR A 222 -7.52 11.24 3.80
N VAL A 223 -8.44 11.73 2.97
CA VAL A 223 -8.65 13.16 2.72
C VAL A 223 -9.57 13.77 3.77
N ALA A 224 -10.72 13.15 4.01
CA ALA A 224 -11.74 13.69 4.90
C ALA A 224 -11.27 13.76 6.36
N LEU A 225 -10.56 12.73 6.85
CA LEU A 225 -10.14 12.66 8.25
C LEU A 225 -9.25 13.82 8.70
N PRO A 226 -8.13 14.15 8.04
CA PRO A 226 -7.27 15.24 8.47
C PRO A 226 -7.96 16.59 8.43
N LEU A 227 -8.76 16.84 7.40
CA LEU A 227 -9.52 18.08 7.25
C LEU A 227 -10.55 18.24 8.37
N HIS A 228 -11.29 17.17 8.68
CA HIS A 228 -12.28 17.16 9.75
C HIS A 228 -11.63 17.31 11.13
N ALA A 229 -10.57 16.56 11.41
CA ALA A 229 -9.86 16.64 12.67
C ALA A 229 -9.25 18.03 12.92
N ALA A 230 -8.73 18.68 11.88
CA ALA A 230 -8.26 20.06 11.96
C ALA A 230 -9.41 21.03 12.25
N ALA A 231 -10.54 20.89 11.54
CA ALA A 231 -11.68 21.81 11.68
C ALA A 231 -12.46 21.61 12.99
N ALA A 232 -12.75 20.35 13.37
CA ALA A 232 -13.61 20.04 14.52
C ALA A 232 -12.86 19.90 15.85
N LEU A 233 -11.60 19.42 15.82
CA LEU A 233 -10.80 19.13 17.02
C LEU A 233 -9.57 20.02 17.16
N GLY A 234 -9.32 20.95 16.22
CA GLY A 234 -8.16 21.83 16.22
C GLY A 234 -6.82 21.12 16.04
N TRP A 235 -6.82 19.94 15.39
CA TRP A 235 -5.61 19.13 15.17
C TRP A 235 -4.61 19.86 14.27
N LYS A 236 -3.34 19.61 14.57
CA LYS A 236 -2.18 20.05 13.79
C LYS A 236 -1.38 18.83 13.36
N GLU A 237 -0.20 19.07 12.81
CA GLU A 237 0.69 18.04 12.27
C GLU A 237 1.05 16.96 13.31
N ARG A 238 1.20 17.35 14.58
CA ARG A 238 1.55 16.45 15.70
C ARG A 238 0.47 15.42 15.96
N GLU A 239 -0.78 15.84 16.05
CA GLU A 239 -1.91 14.95 16.34
C GLU A 239 -2.11 13.96 15.19
N LEU A 240 -1.98 14.40 13.95
CA LEU A 240 -2.00 13.51 12.79
C LEU A 240 -0.82 12.54 12.75
N ALA A 241 0.38 13.00 13.15
CA ALA A 241 1.55 12.12 13.24
C ALA A 241 1.33 11.00 14.26
N ILE A 242 0.74 11.31 15.42
CA ILE A 242 0.37 10.31 16.45
C ILE A 242 -0.64 9.32 15.87
N LEU A 243 -1.68 9.80 15.18
CA LEU A 243 -2.70 8.95 14.56
C LEU A 243 -2.09 7.98 13.54
N PHE A 244 -1.26 8.48 12.61
CA PHE A 244 -0.60 7.61 11.63
C PHE A 244 0.38 6.63 12.28
N THR A 245 1.04 7.04 13.37
CA THR A 245 1.89 6.13 14.15
C THR A 245 1.08 5.00 14.77
N ILE A 246 -0.10 5.29 15.34
CA ILE A 246 -1.04 4.27 15.87
C ILE A 246 -1.42 3.30 14.76
N ILE A 247 -1.79 3.81 13.57
CA ILE A 247 -2.14 2.97 12.41
C ILE A 247 -0.96 2.08 12.02
N GLY A 248 0.24 2.63 11.90
CA GLY A 248 1.44 1.91 11.49
C GLY A 248 1.85 0.82 12.49
N VAL A 249 1.89 1.14 13.79
CA VAL A 249 2.21 0.16 14.85
C VAL A 249 1.16 -0.95 14.91
N THR A 250 -0.12 -0.60 14.79
CA THR A 250 -1.22 -1.58 14.76
C THR A 250 -1.08 -2.49 13.54
N ALA A 251 -0.82 -1.93 12.36
CA ALA A 251 -0.64 -2.71 11.13
C ALA A 251 0.56 -3.66 11.24
N ALA A 252 1.70 -3.19 11.74
CA ALA A 252 2.89 -4.01 11.94
C ALA A 252 2.62 -5.16 12.92
N SER A 253 1.94 -4.88 14.02
CA SER A 253 1.60 -5.90 15.04
C SER A 253 0.60 -6.93 14.52
N VAL A 254 -0.48 -6.47 13.87
CA VAL A 254 -1.53 -7.36 13.36
C VAL A 254 -0.99 -8.21 12.22
N GLN A 255 -0.36 -7.63 11.22
CA GLN A 255 0.13 -8.36 10.04
C GLN A 255 1.36 -9.22 10.36
N GLY A 256 2.26 -8.72 11.23
CA GLY A 256 3.50 -9.44 11.56
C GLY A 256 3.31 -10.61 12.52
N TYR A 257 2.37 -10.50 13.47
CA TYR A 257 2.22 -11.50 14.53
C TYR A 257 0.85 -12.18 14.58
N PHE A 258 -0.24 -11.40 14.51
CA PHE A 258 -1.57 -11.93 14.76
C PHE A 258 -2.24 -12.51 13.52
N PHE A 259 -2.01 -11.97 12.32
CA PHE A 259 -2.73 -12.34 11.09
C PHE A 259 -2.66 -13.83 10.81
N GLY A 260 -1.47 -14.45 10.85
CA GLY A 260 -1.31 -15.87 10.59
C GLY A 260 -2.05 -16.79 11.58
N LYS A 261 -2.27 -16.34 12.81
CA LYS A 261 -3.05 -17.08 13.82
C LYS A 261 -4.55 -16.93 13.59
N ILE A 262 -4.98 -15.71 13.22
CA ILE A 262 -6.39 -15.39 13.03
C ILE A 262 -6.90 -16.04 11.74
N VAL A 263 -6.17 -15.93 10.62
CA VAL A 263 -6.58 -16.48 9.33
C VAL A 263 -6.75 -17.99 9.36
N ARG A 264 -5.91 -18.69 10.12
CA ARG A 264 -6.02 -20.15 10.30
C ARG A 264 -7.29 -20.58 11.06
N ARG A 265 -7.87 -19.70 11.89
CA ARG A 265 -9.08 -19.98 12.68
C ARG A 265 -10.35 -19.61 11.96
N VAL A 266 -10.37 -18.47 11.26
CA VAL A 266 -11.60 -17.92 10.72
C VAL A 266 -11.65 -17.89 9.17
N GLY A 267 -10.51 -18.08 8.52
CA GLY A 267 -10.36 -18.09 7.06
C GLY A 267 -10.34 -16.68 6.43
N GLU A 268 -9.77 -16.58 5.22
CA GLU A 268 -9.58 -15.33 4.48
C GLU A 268 -10.91 -14.65 4.14
N ARG A 269 -11.93 -15.42 3.71
CA ARG A 269 -13.24 -14.88 3.35
C ARG A 269 -13.89 -14.15 4.52
N THR A 270 -13.88 -14.74 5.71
CA THR A 270 -14.44 -14.12 6.93
C THR A 270 -13.68 -12.84 7.29
N LEU A 271 -12.36 -12.84 7.14
CA LEU A 271 -11.53 -11.66 7.42
C LEU A 271 -11.77 -10.53 6.42
N VAL A 272 -12.01 -10.83 5.13
CA VAL A 272 -12.39 -9.82 4.15
C VAL A 272 -13.73 -9.20 4.51
N ILE A 273 -14.74 -10.01 4.83
CA ILE A 273 -16.07 -9.52 5.24
C ILE A 273 -15.98 -8.69 6.52
N ALA A 274 -15.42 -9.24 7.58
CA ALA A 274 -15.32 -8.58 8.89
C ALA A 274 -14.47 -7.30 8.81
N GLY A 275 -13.33 -7.34 8.10
CA GLY A 275 -12.47 -6.19 7.90
C GLY A 275 -13.17 -5.07 7.13
N THR A 276 -13.91 -5.40 6.09
CA THR A 276 -14.65 -4.41 5.27
C THR A 276 -15.77 -3.75 6.06
N PHE A 277 -16.60 -4.51 6.78
CA PHE A 277 -17.66 -3.95 7.64
C PHE A 277 -17.08 -3.21 8.85
N GLY A 278 -16.02 -3.71 9.46
CA GLY A 278 -15.30 -3.00 10.52
C GLY A 278 -14.80 -1.63 10.07
N MET A 279 -14.22 -1.55 8.86
CA MET A 279 -13.83 -0.27 8.26
C MET A 279 -15.04 0.61 7.93
N ALA A 280 -16.14 0.05 7.42
CA ALA A 280 -17.35 0.81 7.11
C ALA A 280 -17.91 1.54 8.34
N VAL A 281 -18.06 0.82 9.45
CA VAL A 281 -18.52 1.38 10.73
C VAL A 281 -17.48 2.36 11.28
N ALA A 282 -16.20 1.98 11.24
CA ALA A 282 -15.13 2.83 11.77
C ALA A 282 -15.05 4.17 11.04
N ILE A 283 -15.23 4.21 9.72
CA ILE A 283 -15.23 5.44 8.93
C ILE A 283 -16.50 6.27 9.19
N ALA A 284 -17.68 5.63 9.17
CA ALA A 284 -18.96 6.34 9.29
C ALA A 284 -19.15 7.03 10.65
N VAL A 285 -18.54 6.51 11.72
CA VAL A 285 -18.66 7.05 13.08
C VAL A 285 -17.75 8.25 13.34
N VAL A 286 -16.67 8.40 12.58
CA VAL A 286 -15.66 9.46 12.82
C VAL A 286 -16.25 10.87 13.02
N PRO A 287 -17.19 11.38 12.19
CA PRO A 287 -17.69 12.75 12.33
C PRO A 287 -18.49 13.00 13.61
N PHE A 288 -18.84 11.95 14.33
CA PHE A 288 -19.61 12.02 15.58
C PHE A 288 -18.74 11.88 16.84
N LEU A 289 -17.42 11.75 16.70
CA LEU A 289 -16.50 11.61 17.82
C LEU A 289 -16.14 12.98 18.41
N PRO A 290 -16.51 13.26 19.67
CA PRO A 290 -16.39 14.61 20.23
C PRO A 290 -14.99 14.94 20.78
N SER A 291 -14.04 14.02 20.77
CA SER A 291 -12.71 14.25 21.36
C SER A 291 -11.59 13.50 20.66
N SER A 292 -10.39 14.04 20.77
CA SER A 292 -9.16 13.43 20.23
C SER A 292 -8.90 12.05 20.84
N ALA A 293 -9.15 11.84 22.11
CA ALA A 293 -8.94 10.57 22.79
C ALA A 293 -9.84 9.47 22.18
N LEU A 294 -11.11 9.78 21.94
CA LEU A 294 -12.04 8.86 21.29
C LEU A 294 -11.63 8.59 19.83
N LEU A 295 -11.18 9.61 19.10
CA LEU A 295 -10.74 9.43 17.72
C LEU A 295 -9.48 8.54 17.64
N TYR A 296 -8.51 8.69 18.53
CA TYR A 296 -7.35 7.78 18.60
C TYR A 296 -7.77 6.34 18.92
N GLY A 297 -8.62 6.14 19.92
CA GLY A 297 -9.13 4.81 20.27
C GLY A 297 -9.93 4.18 19.13
N TRP A 298 -10.75 4.97 18.45
CA TRP A 298 -11.55 4.53 17.30
C TRP A 298 -10.70 4.19 16.07
N THR A 299 -9.62 4.94 15.85
CA THR A 299 -8.64 4.66 14.79
C THR A 299 -7.98 3.29 14.95
N PHE A 300 -7.83 2.80 16.17
CA PHE A 300 -7.34 1.43 16.40
C PHE A 300 -8.27 0.37 15.77
N ILE A 301 -9.60 0.54 15.89
CA ILE A 301 -10.59 -0.36 15.24
C ILE A 301 -10.41 -0.35 13.73
N LEU A 302 -10.30 0.85 13.14
CA LEU A 302 -10.05 1.00 11.71
C LEU A 302 -8.74 0.34 11.27
N ALA A 303 -7.66 0.57 12.04
CA ALA A 303 -6.34 0.02 11.74
C ALA A 303 -6.32 -1.51 11.80
N VAL A 304 -6.95 -2.11 12.81
CA VAL A 304 -7.11 -3.58 12.91
C VAL A 304 -7.90 -4.11 11.73
N SER A 305 -9.06 -3.49 11.41
CA SER A 305 -9.94 -3.92 10.31
C SER A 305 -9.22 -3.89 8.96
N ASN A 306 -8.48 -2.80 8.67
CA ASN A 306 -7.68 -2.68 7.45
C ASN A 306 -6.51 -3.68 7.42
N SER A 307 -5.88 -3.91 8.56
CA SER A 307 -4.70 -4.80 8.66
C SER A 307 -5.03 -6.28 8.45
N VAL A 308 -6.25 -6.71 8.78
CA VAL A 308 -6.69 -8.08 8.48
C VAL A 308 -7.25 -8.20 7.07
N PHE A 309 -7.87 -7.13 6.54
CA PHE A 309 -8.46 -7.11 5.20
C PHE A 309 -7.41 -7.31 4.10
N ALA A 310 -6.36 -6.49 4.06
CA ALA A 310 -5.44 -6.41 2.92
C ALA A 310 -4.74 -7.75 2.61
N PRO A 311 -4.12 -8.46 3.57
CA PRO A 311 -3.51 -9.76 3.29
C PRO A 311 -4.54 -10.86 3.01
N ALA A 312 -5.74 -10.81 3.64
CA ALA A 312 -6.79 -11.76 3.37
C ALA A 312 -7.35 -11.62 1.95
N ALA A 313 -7.58 -10.38 1.47
CA ALA A 313 -8.02 -10.12 0.10
C ALA A 313 -7.00 -10.58 -0.94
N THR A 314 -5.69 -10.41 -0.65
CA THR A 314 -4.61 -10.93 -1.50
C THR A 314 -4.57 -12.45 -1.49
N GLY A 315 -4.76 -13.09 -0.34
CA GLY A 315 -4.85 -14.55 -0.20
C GLY A 315 -6.00 -15.13 -1.02
N LEU A 316 -7.19 -14.49 -1.01
CA LEU A 316 -8.32 -14.94 -1.81
C LEU A 316 -8.08 -14.90 -3.32
N VAL A 317 -7.25 -13.98 -3.82
CA VAL A 317 -6.84 -14.01 -5.23
C VAL A 317 -6.16 -15.33 -5.56
N SER A 318 -5.23 -15.78 -4.71
CA SER A 318 -4.53 -17.05 -4.91
C SER A 318 -5.44 -18.27 -4.83
N VAL A 319 -6.52 -18.18 -4.05
CA VAL A 319 -7.49 -19.28 -3.90
C VAL A 319 -8.47 -19.38 -5.09
N TYR A 320 -8.86 -18.23 -5.66
CA TYR A 320 -9.88 -18.21 -6.73
C TYR A 320 -9.28 -18.21 -8.13
N ALA A 321 -8.03 -17.82 -8.31
CA ALA A 321 -7.32 -17.86 -9.57
C ALA A 321 -6.65 -19.22 -9.81
N ASP A 322 -6.58 -19.64 -11.07
CA ASP A 322 -5.83 -20.83 -11.44
C ASP A 322 -4.32 -20.62 -11.16
N PRO A 323 -3.57 -21.66 -10.75
CA PRO A 323 -2.17 -21.54 -10.38
C PRO A 323 -1.29 -20.82 -11.41
N ASN A 324 -1.57 -21.00 -12.70
CA ASN A 324 -0.82 -20.38 -13.81
C ASN A 324 -1.22 -18.91 -14.06
N GLU A 325 -2.34 -18.45 -13.50
CA GLU A 325 -2.90 -17.11 -13.72
C GLU A 325 -2.89 -16.21 -12.47
N GLN A 326 -2.47 -16.72 -11.33
CA GLN A 326 -2.49 -15.98 -10.06
C GLN A 326 -1.82 -14.62 -10.16
N GLY A 327 -0.67 -14.53 -10.83
CA GLY A 327 0.05 -13.28 -11.03
C GLY A 327 -0.75 -12.27 -11.89
N THR A 328 -1.42 -12.74 -12.93
CA THR A 328 -2.24 -11.93 -13.82
C THR A 328 -3.48 -11.38 -13.10
N VAL A 329 -4.18 -12.25 -12.36
CA VAL A 329 -5.38 -11.87 -11.59
C VAL A 329 -5.01 -10.91 -10.46
N LEU A 330 -3.91 -11.15 -9.75
CA LEU A 330 -3.42 -10.22 -8.72
C LEU A 330 -3.01 -8.87 -9.32
N GLY A 331 -2.37 -8.87 -10.48
CA GLY A 331 -2.05 -7.65 -11.22
C GLY A 331 -3.29 -6.86 -11.61
N ALA A 332 -4.34 -7.53 -12.10
CA ALA A 332 -5.63 -6.91 -12.41
C ALA A 332 -6.30 -6.33 -11.15
N ALA A 333 -6.32 -7.06 -10.04
CA ALA A 333 -6.86 -6.60 -8.76
C ALA A 333 -6.12 -5.34 -8.26
N GLN A 334 -4.79 -5.35 -8.30
CA GLN A 334 -3.95 -4.20 -7.91
C GLN A 334 -4.18 -2.99 -8.81
N ALA A 335 -4.35 -3.19 -10.13
CA ALA A 335 -4.64 -2.13 -11.09
C ALA A 335 -6.01 -1.48 -10.80
N ILE A 336 -7.04 -2.30 -10.58
CA ILE A 336 -8.39 -1.83 -10.18
C ILE A 336 -8.32 -1.06 -8.86
N GLY A 337 -7.61 -1.59 -7.87
CA GLY A 337 -7.42 -0.92 -6.58
C GLY A 337 -6.66 0.41 -6.71
N ALA A 338 -5.70 0.51 -7.64
CA ALA A 338 -4.99 1.75 -7.91
C ALA A 338 -5.90 2.83 -8.52
N LEU A 339 -6.83 2.44 -9.42
CA LEU A 339 -7.87 3.34 -9.93
C LEU A 339 -8.78 3.84 -8.80
N GLY A 340 -9.15 2.95 -7.87
CA GLY A 340 -9.90 3.33 -6.66
C GLY A 340 -9.13 4.36 -5.82
N ARG A 341 -7.85 4.12 -5.54
CA ARG A 341 -6.98 5.08 -4.82
C ARG A 341 -6.81 6.42 -5.55
N THR A 342 -6.90 6.43 -6.87
CA THR A 342 -6.83 7.66 -7.67
C THR A 342 -8.13 8.45 -7.61
N ALA A 343 -9.27 7.79 -7.75
CA ALA A 343 -10.59 8.42 -7.82
C ALA A 343 -11.18 8.77 -6.45
N GLY A 344 -10.89 7.96 -5.43
CA GLY A 344 -11.44 8.12 -4.08
C GLY A 344 -11.16 9.49 -3.45
N PRO A 345 -9.90 9.95 -3.40
CA PRO A 345 -9.53 11.23 -2.81
C PRO A 345 -10.27 12.45 -3.39
N PRO A 346 -10.29 12.69 -4.71
CA PRO A 346 -11.03 13.82 -5.27
C PRO A 346 -12.55 13.65 -5.11
N LEU A 347 -13.09 12.44 -5.23
CA LEU A 347 -14.52 12.18 -5.05
C LEU A 347 -14.99 12.52 -3.63
N ILE A 348 -14.36 11.91 -2.63
CA ILE A 348 -14.72 12.16 -1.22
C ILE A 348 -14.37 13.59 -0.80
N GLY A 349 -13.29 14.15 -1.34
CA GLY A 349 -12.92 15.55 -1.13
C GLY A 349 -13.97 16.52 -1.63
N THR A 350 -14.53 16.30 -2.83
CA THR A 350 -15.64 17.12 -3.37
C THR A 350 -16.87 17.06 -2.47
N VAL A 351 -17.20 15.87 -1.96
CA VAL A 351 -18.34 15.72 -1.03
C VAL A 351 -18.03 16.39 0.31
N TYR A 352 -16.78 16.35 0.76
CA TYR A 352 -16.35 17.03 1.98
C TYR A 352 -16.53 18.56 1.89
N ASP A 353 -16.26 19.17 0.74
CA ASP A 353 -16.46 20.60 0.52
C ASP A 353 -17.94 21.02 0.65
N VAL A 354 -18.88 20.10 0.42
CA VAL A 354 -20.33 20.32 0.62
C VAL A 354 -20.74 19.97 2.05
N SER A 355 -20.28 18.83 2.57
CA SER A 355 -20.62 18.37 3.92
C SER A 355 -19.57 17.35 4.42
N ALA A 356 -18.91 17.73 5.52
CA ALA A 356 -17.97 16.84 6.18
C ALA A 356 -18.64 15.51 6.56
N ILE A 357 -19.82 15.56 7.21
CA ILE A 357 -20.56 14.35 7.64
C ILE A 357 -20.88 13.45 6.44
N ALA A 358 -21.41 14.04 5.36
CA ALA A 358 -21.78 13.30 4.16
C ALA A 358 -20.58 12.57 3.54
N SER A 359 -19.37 13.14 3.60
CA SER A 359 -18.17 12.52 3.06
C SER A 359 -17.79 11.21 3.80
N PHE A 360 -17.89 11.19 5.12
CA PHE A 360 -17.66 10.00 5.93
C PHE A 360 -18.75 8.95 5.74
N LEU A 361 -20.02 9.36 5.69
CA LEU A 361 -21.15 8.47 5.46
C LEU A 361 -21.08 7.85 4.06
N LEU A 362 -20.71 8.61 3.04
CA LEU A 362 -20.51 8.09 1.69
C LEU A 362 -19.37 7.08 1.65
N ALA A 363 -18.20 7.42 2.24
CA ALA A 363 -17.07 6.48 2.29
C ALA A 363 -17.44 5.20 3.05
N GLY A 364 -18.14 5.32 4.19
CA GLY A 364 -18.66 4.19 4.96
C GLY A 364 -19.67 3.34 4.17
N ALA A 365 -20.58 3.99 3.43
CA ALA A 365 -21.57 3.31 2.58
C ALA A 365 -20.91 2.54 1.42
N VAL A 366 -19.94 3.16 0.73
CA VAL A 366 -19.16 2.49 -0.32
C VAL A 366 -18.40 1.28 0.25
N MET A 367 -17.84 1.42 1.44
CA MET A 367 -17.17 0.33 2.14
C MET A 367 -18.15 -0.79 2.52
N ALA A 368 -19.37 -0.44 2.98
CA ALA A 368 -20.42 -1.41 3.29
C ALA A 368 -20.89 -2.16 2.02
N VAL A 369 -21.03 -1.47 0.89
CA VAL A 369 -21.34 -2.11 -0.42
C VAL A 369 -20.25 -3.10 -0.81
N ALA A 370 -18.97 -2.76 -0.59
CA ALA A 370 -17.87 -3.71 -0.79
C ALA A 370 -17.99 -4.93 0.14
N GLY A 371 -18.39 -4.72 1.41
CA GLY A 371 -18.68 -5.79 2.36
C GLY A 371 -19.83 -6.70 1.92
N LEU A 372 -20.91 -6.11 1.39
CA LEU A 372 -22.03 -6.88 0.80
C LEU A 372 -21.58 -7.70 -0.41
N ALA A 373 -20.76 -7.13 -1.28
CA ALA A 373 -20.16 -7.87 -2.39
C ALA A 373 -19.28 -9.03 -1.91
N ALA A 374 -18.62 -8.87 -0.76
CA ALA A 374 -17.79 -9.93 -0.18
C ALA A 374 -18.60 -11.14 0.32
N PHE A 375 -19.90 -10.99 0.64
CA PHE A 375 -20.77 -12.14 0.97
C PHE A 375 -21.00 -13.07 -0.22
N SER A 376 -20.99 -12.55 -1.45
CA SER A 376 -21.13 -13.36 -2.66
C SER A 376 -19.84 -14.09 -3.07
N LEU A 377 -18.74 -13.90 -2.35
CA LEU A 377 -17.54 -14.71 -2.53
C LEU A 377 -17.85 -16.18 -2.23
N ALA A 378 -17.41 -17.09 -3.11
CA ALA A 378 -17.60 -18.51 -2.92
C ALA A 378 -16.93 -18.98 -1.60
N PRO A 379 -17.52 -19.96 -0.89
CA PRO A 379 -16.85 -20.57 0.25
C PRO A 379 -15.47 -21.11 -0.19
N VAL A 380 -14.45 -20.80 0.58
CA VAL A 380 -13.13 -21.40 0.40
C VAL A 380 -13.23 -22.85 0.90
N PRO A 381 -12.92 -23.86 0.09
CA PRO A 381 -12.82 -25.21 0.59
C PRO A 381 -11.77 -25.23 1.73
N GLN A 382 -12.18 -25.69 2.92
CA GLN A 382 -11.18 -25.96 3.95
C GLN A 382 -10.18 -26.95 3.35
N GLN A 383 -8.93 -26.55 3.23
CA GLN A 383 -7.88 -27.50 2.87
C GLN A 383 -7.94 -28.59 3.93
N SER A 384 -8.44 -29.77 3.55
CA SER A 384 -8.27 -31.00 4.33
C SER A 384 -6.78 -31.07 4.65
N ALA A 385 -6.47 -31.34 5.94
CA ALA A 385 -5.09 -31.48 6.38
C ALA A 385 -4.30 -32.29 5.34
N PRO A 386 -3.07 -31.89 5.00
CA PRO A 386 -2.30 -32.59 3.97
C PRO A 386 -2.33 -34.07 4.30
N THR A 387 -2.89 -34.85 3.38
CA THR A 387 -2.89 -36.31 3.51
C THR A 387 -1.43 -36.71 3.76
N PRO A 388 -1.14 -37.41 4.86
CA PRO A 388 0.23 -37.82 5.12
C PRO A 388 0.75 -38.52 3.87
N VAL A 389 1.84 -38.01 3.33
CA VAL A 389 2.49 -38.60 2.18
C VAL A 389 2.74 -40.06 2.56
N ARG A 390 1.97 -40.97 1.95
CA ARG A 390 2.25 -42.40 2.08
C ARG A 390 3.72 -42.55 1.72
N SER A 391 4.55 -42.96 2.68
CA SER A 391 5.93 -43.34 2.43
C SER A 391 5.92 -44.37 1.32
N VAL A 392 6.38 -43.99 0.14
CA VAL A 392 6.65 -44.96 -0.92
C VAL A 392 7.68 -45.89 -0.32
N PRO A 393 7.42 -47.20 -0.24
CA PRO A 393 8.43 -48.15 0.22
C PRO A 393 9.69 -47.96 -0.65
N LEU A 394 10.83 -47.83 -0.03
CA LEU A 394 12.09 -47.81 -0.75
C LEU A 394 12.19 -49.13 -1.57
N PRO A 395 12.60 -49.07 -2.83
CA PRO A 395 12.86 -50.30 -3.61
C PRO A 395 13.87 -51.15 -2.85
N ASP A 396 13.62 -52.48 -2.85
CA ASP A 396 14.49 -53.44 -2.22
C ASP A 396 15.94 -53.30 -2.76
N PRO A 397 16.94 -53.43 -1.90
CA PRO A 397 18.33 -53.38 -2.34
C PRO A 397 18.61 -54.51 -3.37
N PRO A 398 19.41 -54.25 -4.40
CA PRO A 398 19.73 -55.24 -5.38
C PRO A 398 20.37 -56.46 -4.71
N PRO A 399 20.12 -57.70 -5.21
CA PRO A 399 20.70 -58.91 -4.64
C PRO A 399 22.22 -58.82 -4.69
N SER A 400 22.87 -59.15 -3.57
CA SER A 400 24.32 -59.25 -3.47
C SER A 400 24.81 -60.33 -4.42
N GLU A 401 25.59 -59.96 -5.44
CA GLU A 401 26.34 -60.90 -6.25
C GLU A 401 27.35 -61.63 -5.35
N SER A 402 27.16 -62.92 -5.21
CA SER A 402 28.06 -63.82 -4.54
C SER A 402 29.06 -64.42 -5.54
#